data_5492100d596e0feeffe5722f931b1341
#
_entry.id   5492100d596e0feeffe5722f931b1341
#
_cell.length_a   1.000
_cell.length_b   1.000
_cell.length_c   1.000
_cell.angle_alpha   90.00
_cell.angle_beta   90.00
_cell.angle_gamma   90.00
#
_symmetry.space_group_name_H-M   'P 1'
#
loop_
_entity.id
_entity.type
_entity.pdbx_description
1 polymer ?
#
loop_
_entity_poly.entity_id
_entity_poly.type
_entity_poly.pdbx_seq_one_letter_code
_entity_poly.pdbx_strand_id
1 'polypeptide(L)'
;MVAASKSVDSIRFCAKHGFIPVYFMQMDGIVKNAHIYVEESEKLGRKMTLGQNQNIVRWPHICESELDYDRKLAEYDLDIYKNFYGPFFPQFNQDPNTDWVQNMKESGIFIGGTVEQSIEQWQEIYSKVPAEYITLIWHYAQNPKEDVIEELELFMTHVLPKLEVPDFI
;
A
#
# COMPACT_ATOMS: atom_id res chain seq x y z
N MET A 1 2.22 -16.12 6.23
CA MET A 1 1.58 -14.85 5.80
C MET A 1 0.31 -15.19 5.04
N VAL A 2 -0.78 -14.46 5.27
CA VAL A 2 -2.07 -14.70 4.59
C VAL A 2 -2.59 -13.36 4.09
N ALA A 3 -3.00 -13.31 2.83
CA ALA A 3 -3.66 -12.14 2.29
C ALA A 3 -5.02 -11.97 2.95
N ALA A 4 -5.25 -10.84 3.60
CA ALA A 4 -6.55 -10.53 4.19
C ALA A 4 -7.45 -9.88 3.13
N SER A 5 -8.69 -10.33 3.07
CA SER A 5 -9.72 -9.64 2.31
C SER A 5 -10.14 -8.35 3.03
N LYS A 6 -11.03 -7.59 2.41
CA LYS A 6 -11.64 -6.41 3.04
C LYS A 6 -12.58 -6.77 4.20
N SER A 7 -12.90 -8.04 4.41
CA SER A 7 -13.89 -8.47 5.37
C SER A 7 -13.33 -8.53 6.79
N VAL A 8 -14.12 -8.10 7.75
CA VAL A 8 -13.81 -8.19 9.19
C VAL A 8 -13.54 -9.64 9.61
N ASP A 9 -14.25 -10.60 9.03
CA ASP A 9 -14.11 -12.02 9.39
C ASP A 9 -12.72 -12.58 8.98
N SER A 10 -12.18 -12.13 7.83
CA SER A 10 -10.83 -12.51 7.43
C SER A 10 -9.78 -11.93 8.39
N ILE A 11 -9.98 -10.72 8.88
CA ILE A 11 -9.07 -10.09 9.84
C ILE A 11 -9.12 -10.84 11.18
N ARG A 12 -10.32 -11.18 11.66
CA ARG A 12 -10.51 -12.01 12.85
C ARG A 12 -9.85 -13.37 12.71
N PHE A 13 -9.97 -13.97 11.54
CA PHE A 13 -9.30 -15.23 11.24
C PHE A 13 -7.78 -15.09 11.31
N CYS A 14 -7.20 -14.02 10.71
CA CYS A 14 -5.77 -13.74 10.82
C CYS A 14 -5.35 -13.56 12.29
N ALA A 15 -6.08 -12.77 13.05
CA ALA A 15 -5.83 -12.56 14.47
C ALA A 15 -5.88 -13.87 15.25
N LYS A 16 -6.92 -14.70 15.03
CA LYS A 16 -7.08 -15.99 15.71
C LYS A 16 -5.89 -16.92 15.53
N HIS A 17 -5.32 -16.97 14.33
CA HIS A 17 -4.24 -17.89 13.98
C HIS A 17 -2.85 -17.27 14.05
N GLY A 18 -2.72 -15.98 14.41
CA GLY A 18 -1.44 -15.28 14.44
C GLY A 18 -0.86 -15.05 13.03
N PHE A 19 -1.70 -15.01 12.01
CA PHE A 19 -1.26 -14.74 10.65
C PHE A 19 -1.10 -13.22 10.42
N ILE A 20 -0.18 -12.86 9.54
CA ILE A 20 0.04 -11.47 9.12
C ILE A 20 -1.04 -11.09 8.11
N PRO A 21 -1.97 -10.17 8.43
CA PRO A 21 -2.89 -9.64 7.44
C PRO A 21 -2.13 -8.78 6.43
N VAL A 22 -2.54 -8.87 5.16
CA VAL A 22 -1.97 -8.09 4.07
C VAL A 22 -3.03 -7.12 3.57
N TYR A 23 -2.79 -5.83 3.78
CA TYR A 23 -3.75 -4.78 3.48
C TYR A 23 -3.50 -4.19 2.09
N PHE A 24 -4.33 -4.59 1.15
CA PHE A 24 -4.36 -4.09 -0.21
C PHE A 24 -5.68 -3.35 -0.43
N MET A 25 -5.80 -2.15 0.10
CA MET A 25 -7.00 -1.32 0.09
C MET A 25 -6.69 0.13 0.45
N GLN A 26 -7.71 1.00 0.38
CA GLN A 26 -7.64 2.39 0.81
C GLN A 26 -7.39 2.51 2.32
N MET A 27 -6.80 3.64 2.74
CA MET A 27 -6.34 3.84 4.13
C MET A 27 -7.43 3.70 5.18
N ASP A 28 -8.64 4.20 4.93
CA ASP A 28 -9.75 4.09 5.90
C ASP A 28 -10.07 2.62 6.23
N GLY A 29 -10.03 1.76 5.21
CA GLY A 29 -10.19 0.32 5.39
C GLY A 29 -9.03 -0.30 6.17
N ILE A 30 -7.79 0.15 5.91
CA ILE A 30 -6.60 -0.33 6.62
C ILE A 30 -6.68 0.05 8.10
N VAL A 31 -6.94 1.32 8.40
CA VAL A 31 -7.06 1.80 9.79
C VAL A 31 -8.08 0.98 10.57
N LYS A 32 -9.29 0.82 10.00
CA LYS A 32 -10.35 0.01 10.62
C LYS A 32 -9.88 -1.43 10.87
N ASN A 33 -9.31 -2.08 9.86
CA ASN A 33 -8.91 -3.48 9.96
C ASN A 33 -7.71 -3.68 10.88
N ALA A 34 -6.78 -2.73 10.91
CA ALA A 34 -5.62 -2.75 11.80
C ALA A 34 -6.05 -2.75 13.28
N HIS A 35 -7.00 -1.89 13.66
CA HIS A 35 -7.55 -1.87 15.00
C HIS A 35 -8.29 -3.17 15.34
N ILE A 36 -9.10 -3.70 14.43
CA ILE A 36 -9.79 -4.99 14.64
C ILE A 36 -8.77 -6.11 14.88
N TYR A 37 -7.67 -6.13 14.13
CA TYR A 37 -6.63 -7.15 14.31
C TYR A 37 -6.00 -7.08 15.71
N VAL A 38 -5.69 -5.89 16.20
CA VAL A 38 -5.14 -5.67 17.56
C VAL A 38 -6.16 -6.12 18.60
N GLU A 39 -7.38 -5.62 18.55
CA GLU A 39 -8.45 -5.96 19.51
C GLU A 39 -8.73 -7.47 19.59
N GLU A 40 -8.82 -8.14 18.44
CA GLU A 40 -9.06 -9.58 18.41
C GLU A 40 -7.84 -10.37 18.92
N SER A 41 -6.63 -9.89 18.69
CA SER A 41 -5.40 -10.50 19.22
C SER A 41 -5.34 -10.36 20.74
N GLU A 42 -5.71 -9.19 21.27
CA GLU A 42 -5.75 -8.95 22.73
C GLU A 42 -6.77 -9.84 23.45
N LYS A 43 -7.96 -10.06 22.86
CA LYS A 43 -8.97 -10.99 23.39
C LYS A 43 -8.44 -12.43 23.50
N LEU A 44 -7.42 -12.76 22.72
CA LEU A 44 -6.74 -14.05 22.74
C LEU A 44 -5.45 -14.06 23.60
N GLY A 45 -5.26 -13.01 24.41
CA GLY A 45 -4.13 -12.89 25.34
C GLY A 45 -2.80 -12.44 24.69
N ARG A 46 -2.81 -12.00 23.43
CA ARG A 46 -1.65 -11.46 22.74
C ARG A 46 -1.68 -9.93 22.80
N LYS A 47 -0.78 -9.33 23.58
CA LYS A 47 -0.60 -7.86 23.53
C LYS A 47 0.05 -7.50 22.21
N MET A 48 -0.52 -6.54 21.52
CA MET A 48 -0.03 -6.07 20.24
C MET A 48 -0.12 -4.55 20.14
N THR A 49 0.92 -3.95 19.60
CA THR A 49 0.91 -2.54 19.20
C THR A 49 0.25 -2.39 17.83
N LEU A 50 -0.39 -1.26 17.57
CA LEU A 50 -0.95 -0.97 16.24
C LEU A 50 0.18 -1.05 15.20
N GLY A 51 -0.09 -1.74 14.10
CA GLY A 51 0.89 -2.00 13.04
C GLY A 51 1.75 -3.25 13.24
N GLN A 52 1.90 -3.74 14.48
CA GLN A 52 2.65 -4.95 14.76
C GLN A 52 2.04 -6.18 14.08
N ASN A 53 2.88 -6.99 13.44
CA ASN A 53 2.47 -8.18 12.68
C ASN A 53 1.45 -7.87 11.57
N GLN A 54 1.55 -6.69 10.96
CA GLN A 54 0.64 -6.21 9.91
C GLN A 54 1.44 -5.76 8.69
N ASN A 55 0.88 -5.91 7.50
CA ASN A 55 1.55 -5.61 6.23
C ASN A 55 0.68 -4.68 5.38
N ILE A 56 1.26 -3.58 4.92
CA ILE A 56 0.63 -2.65 3.97
C ILE A 56 1.24 -2.87 2.59
N VAL A 57 0.38 -2.99 1.59
CA VAL A 57 0.78 -3.13 0.17
C VAL A 57 0.55 -1.83 -0.56
N ARG A 58 1.55 -1.38 -1.33
CA ARG A 58 1.46 -0.20 -2.20
C ARG A 58 2.19 -0.42 -3.52
N TRP A 59 1.75 0.32 -4.54
CA TRP A 59 2.44 0.46 -5.81
C TRP A 59 3.23 1.76 -5.80
N PRO A 60 4.56 1.70 -5.69
CA PRO A 60 5.40 2.89 -5.65
C PRO A 60 5.89 3.28 -7.04
N HIS A 61 6.09 4.58 -7.23
CA HIS A 61 6.99 5.13 -8.24
C HIS A 61 7.73 6.33 -7.66
N ILE A 62 9.05 6.22 -7.55
CA ILE A 62 9.90 7.33 -7.12
C ILE A 62 10.55 7.94 -8.36
N CYS A 63 10.24 9.20 -8.63
CA CYS A 63 10.48 9.85 -9.90
C CYS A 63 11.25 11.17 -9.73
N GLU A 64 11.79 11.69 -10.81
CA GLU A 64 12.43 13.01 -10.83
C GLU A 64 11.42 14.16 -10.72
N SER A 65 10.18 13.93 -11.16
CA SER A 65 9.13 14.94 -11.19
C SER A 65 7.72 14.31 -11.15
N GLU A 66 6.72 15.13 -10.85
CA GLU A 66 5.32 14.71 -10.94
C GLU A 66 4.91 14.32 -12.36
N LEU A 67 5.43 15.01 -13.37
CA LEU A 67 5.18 14.68 -14.77
C LEU A 67 5.73 13.29 -15.14
N ASP A 68 6.89 12.92 -14.60
CA ASP A 68 7.46 11.58 -14.79
C ASP A 68 6.63 10.52 -14.04
N TYR A 69 6.12 10.85 -12.85
CA TYR A 69 5.19 10.00 -12.15
C TYR A 69 3.92 9.71 -12.95
N ASP A 70 3.29 10.75 -13.50
CA ASP A 70 2.10 10.59 -14.35
C ASP A 70 2.39 9.75 -15.59
N ARG A 71 3.56 9.93 -16.19
CA ARG A 71 4.02 9.11 -17.32
C ARG A 71 4.18 7.64 -16.94
N LYS A 72 4.84 7.34 -15.83
CA LYS A 72 5.03 5.96 -15.36
C LYS A 72 3.69 5.29 -15.03
N LEU A 73 2.78 5.97 -14.37
CA LEU A 73 1.43 5.46 -14.13
C LEU A 73 0.70 5.13 -15.45
N ALA A 74 0.79 6.04 -16.44
CA ALA A 74 0.13 5.84 -17.72
C ALA A 74 0.75 4.71 -18.56
N GLU A 75 2.07 4.60 -18.58
CA GLU A 75 2.80 3.64 -19.42
C GLU A 75 2.91 2.25 -18.78
N TYR A 76 3.08 2.18 -17.44
CA TYR A 76 3.41 0.93 -16.77
C TYR A 76 2.23 0.30 -16.02
N ASP A 77 1.36 1.10 -15.40
CA ASP A 77 0.33 0.59 -14.50
C ASP A 77 -1.09 0.69 -15.04
N LEU A 78 -1.36 1.65 -15.92
CA LEU A 78 -2.73 1.95 -16.38
C LEU A 78 -3.44 0.73 -16.98
N ASP A 79 -2.76 -0.03 -17.79
CA ASP A 79 -3.38 -1.19 -18.47
C ASP A 79 -3.83 -2.23 -17.46
N ILE A 80 -2.96 -2.61 -16.52
CA ILE A 80 -3.28 -3.60 -15.50
C ILE A 80 -4.31 -3.07 -14.50
N TYR A 81 -4.22 -1.77 -14.15
CA TYR A 81 -5.18 -1.15 -13.24
C TYR A 81 -6.59 -1.12 -13.84
N LYS A 82 -6.71 -0.67 -15.08
CA LYS A 82 -7.98 -0.54 -15.78
C LYS A 82 -8.57 -1.88 -16.19
N ASN A 83 -7.78 -2.74 -16.82
CA ASN A 83 -8.27 -3.91 -17.53
C ASN A 83 -8.24 -5.19 -16.69
N PHE A 84 -7.35 -5.27 -15.70
CA PHE A 84 -7.29 -6.42 -14.80
C PHE A 84 -8.02 -6.13 -13.47
N TYR A 85 -7.65 -5.05 -12.77
CA TYR A 85 -8.26 -4.76 -11.47
C TYR A 85 -9.63 -4.11 -11.58
N GLY A 86 -9.87 -3.23 -12.56
CA GLY A 86 -11.12 -2.52 -12.72
C GLY A 86 -12.37 -3.40 -12.69
N PRO A 87 -12.41 -4.54 -13.37
CA PRO A 87 -13.57 -5.44 -13.33
C PRO A 87 -13.84 -6.05 -11.94
N PHE A 88 -12.84 -6.17 -11.09
CA PHE A 88 -12.99 -6.71 -9.73
C PHE A 88 -13.35 -5.66 -8.67
N PHE A 89 -13.26 -4.40 -9.04
CA PHE A 89 -13.50 -3.28 -8.13
C PHE A 89 -14.62 -2.38 -8.70
N PRO A 90 -15.90 -2.67 -8.42
CA PRO A 90 -17.04 -1.92 -8.96
C PRO A 90 -17.03 -0.42 -8.64
N GLN A 91 -16.25 -0.01 -7.64
CA GLN A 91 -16.07 1.40 -7.29
C GLN A 91 -15.20 2.17 -8.30
N PHE A 92 -14.48 1.49 -9.16
CA PHE A 92 -13.75 2.16 -10.23
C PHE A 92 -14.78 2.64 -11.26
N ASN A 93 -14.85 3.95 -11.41
CA ASN A 93 -15.73 4.56 -12.37
C ASN A 93 -15.34 4.08 -13.77
N GLN A 94 -16.33 3.54 -14.49
CA GLN A 94 -16.17 3.09 -15.88
C GLN A 94 -16.60 4.18 -16.88
N ASP A 95 -16.72 5.44 -16.43
CA ASP A 95 -16.99 6.55 -17.34
C ASP A 95 -15.87 6.61 -18.40
N PRO A 96 -16.20 6.61 -19.71
CA PRO A 96 -15.22 6.74 -20.78
C PRO A 96 -14.33 7.99 -20.68
N ASN A 97 -14.80 9.03 -19.98
CA ASN A 97 -14.07 10.28 -19.77
C ASN A 97 -13.23 10.29 -18.49
N THR A 98 -13.14 9.17 -17.78
CA THR A 98 -12.35 9.10 -16.54
C THR A 98 -10.88 9.42 -16.81
N ASP A 99 -10.34 10.40 -16.09
CA ASP A 99 -8.90 10.55 -15.98
C ASP A 99 -8.36 9.44 -15.06
N TRP A 100 -7.88 8.39 -15.70
CA TRP A 100 -7.43 7.20 -15.00
C TRP A 100 -6.16 7.43 -14.20
N VAL A 101 -5.25 8.29 -14.67
CA VAL A 101 -4.01 8.60 -13.92
C VAL A 101 -4.38 9.33 -12.63
N GLN A 102 -5.23 10.33 -12.71
CA GLN A 102 -5.72 11.02 -11.53
C GLN A 102 -6.49 10.06 -10.58
N ASN A 103 -7.31 9.19 -11.13
CA ASN A 103 -8.04 8.18 -10.35
C ASN A 103 -7.09 7.21 -9.60
N MET A 104 -6.00 6.80 -10.26
CA MET A 104 -4.95 5.98 -9.61
C MET A 104 -4.31 6.72 -8.44
N LYS A 105 -3.92 7.98 -8.63
CA LYS A 105 -3.35 8.84 -7.57
C LYS A 105 -4.31 8.99 -6.39
N GLU A 106 -5.58 9.28 -6.66
CA GLU A 106 -6.63 9.44 -5.64
C GLU A 106 -7.01 8.14 -4.92
N SER A 107 -6.72 6.99 -5.50
CA SER A 107 -6.98 5.70 -4.87
C SER A 107 -6.21 5.49 -3.55
N GLY A 108 -5.08 6.19 -3.38
CA GLY A 108 -4.16 6.04 -2.25
C GLY A 108 -3.45 4.67 -2.21
N ILE A 109 -3.57 3.88 -3.29
CA ILE A 109 -2.84 2.62 -3.47
C ILE A 109 -1.52 2.87 -4.17
N PHE A 110 -1.51 3.81 -5.12
CA PHE A 110 -0.32 4.29 -5.80
C PHE A 110 0.33 5.40 -4.96
N ILE A 111 1.59 5.23 -4.64
CA ILE A 111 2.39 6.16 -3.82
C ILE A 111 3.58 6.59 -4.65
N GLY A 112 3.73 7.88 -4.87
CA GLY A 112 4.85 8.29 -5.70
C GLY A 112 4.95 9.78 -5.98
N GLY A 113 5.81 10.09 -6.93
CA GLY A 113 6.28 11.43 -7.24
C GLY A 113 7.76 11.55 -6.90
N THR A 114 8.22 12.74 -6.51
CA THR A 114 9.61 12.91 -6.06
C THR A 114 9.90 12.16 -4.76
N VAL A 115 11.17 12.06 -4.39
CA VAL A 115 11.59 11.47 -3.11
C VAL A 115 10.86 12.14 -1.95
N GLU A 116 10.78 13.48 -1.95
CA GLU A 116 10.12 14.25 -0.90
C GLU A 116 8.62 13.95 -0.83
N GLN A 117 7.94 13.92 -1.97
CA GLN A 117 6.51 13.57 -2.04
C GLN A 117 6.26 12.14 -1.57
N SER A 118 7.15 11.21 -1.92
CA SER A 118 7.08 9.83 -1.46
C SER A 118 7.26 9.72 0.06
N ILE A 119 8.22 10.47 0.64
CA ILE A 119 8.42 10.55 2.09
C ILE A 119 7.14 11.04 2.79
N GLU A 120 6.57 12.16 2.32
CA GLU A 120 5.35 12.74 2.91
C GLU A 120 4.18 11.76 2.90
N GLN A 121 3.94 11.11 1.75
CA GLN A 121 2.86 10.12 1.61
C GLN A 121 3.05 8.91 2.54
N TRP A 122 4.26 8.38 2.62
CA TRP A 122 4.57 7.27 3.51
C TRP A 122 4.49 7.66 4.99
N GLN A 123 4.94 8.87 5.36
CA GLN A 123 4.79 9.38 6.73
C GLN A 123 3.32 9.55 7.10
N GLU A 124 2.47 10.00 6.18
CA GLU A 124 1.02 10.06 6.40
C GLU A 124 0.42 8.67 6.65
N ILE A 125 0.82 7.65 5.87
CA ILE A 125 0.40 6.27 6.08
C ILE A 125 0.85 5.78 7.46
N TYR A 126 2.11 6.00 7.82
CA TYR A 126 2.70 5.52 9.06
C TYR A 126 2.15 6.25 10.29
N SER A 127 1.77 7.51 10.17
CA SER A 127 1.07 8.24 11.24
C SER A 127 -0.27 7.61 11.63
N LYS A 128 -0.90 6.90 10.70
CA LYS A 128 -2.19 6.23 10.90
C LYS A 128 -2.04 4.77 11.31
N VAL A 129 -1.17 4.02 10.64
CA VAL A 129 -0.85 2.61 10.92
C VAL A 129 0.63 2.37 10.62
N PRO A 130 1.50 2.38 11.63
CA PRO A 130 2.93 2.13 11.46
C PRO A 130 3.18 0.62 11.30
N ALA A 131 2.86 0.08 10.12
CA ALA A 131 2.92 -1.35 9.86
C ALA A 131 4.36 -1.88 9.94
N GLU A 132 4.52 -3.05 10.58
CA GLU A 132 5.82 -3.73 10.70
C GLU A 132 6.37 -4.16 9.33
N TYR A 133 5.48 -4.45 8.38
CA TYR A 133 5.88 -4.89 7.04
C TYR A 133 5.30 -3.98 5.96
N ILE A 134 6.14 -3.70 4.96
CA ILE A 134 5.74 -3.05 3.71
C ILE A 134 5.94 -4.04 2.57
N THR A 135 4.97 -4.16 1.69
CA THR A 135 5.10 -4.83 0.41
C THR A 135 4.97 -3.81 -0.71
N LEU A 136 6.02 -3.66 -1.48
CA LEU A 136 6.06 -2.83 -2.68
C LEU A 136 5.82 -3.72 -3.90
N ILE A 137 4.96 -3.28 -4.81
CA ILE A 137 4.63 -4.01 -6.04
C ILE A 137 4.90 -3.12 -7.24
N TRP A 138 5.77 -3.56 -8.13
CA TRP A 138 5.91 -3.04 -9.48
C TRP A 138 5.37 -4.06 -10.47
N HIS A 139 4.65 -3.60 -11.47
CA HIS A 139 4.13 -4.46 -12.52
C HIS A 139 5.25 -4.78 -13.52
N TYR A 140 6.08 -5.73 -13.19
CA TYR A 140 7.33 -6.08 -13.88
C TYR A 140 7.16 -6.35 -15.39
N ALA A 141 5.96 -6.65 -15.86
CA ALA A 141 5.71 -6.85 -17.29
C ALA A 141 5.78 -5.55 -18.12
N GLN A 142 5.62 -4.40 -17.46
CA GLN A 142 5.63 -3.08 -18.09
C GLN A 142 6.76 -2.18 -17.58
N ASN A 143 7.24 -2.42 -16.36
CA ASN A 143 8.34 -1.62 -15.80
C ASN A 143 9.69 -2.16 -16.26
N PRO A 144 10.58 -1.32 -16.81
CA PRO A 144 11.97 -1.70 -17.02
C PRO A 144 12.63 -2.14 -15.70
N LYS A 145 13.42 -3.18 -15.76
CA LYS A 145 14.08 -3.74 -14.57
C LYS A 145 14.98 -2.71 -13.90
N GLU A 146 15.65 -1.90 -14.69
CA GLU A 146 16.58 -0.86 -14.26
C GLU A 146 15.82 0.19 -13.43
N ASP A 147 14.66 0.65 -13.89
CA ASP A 147 13.80 1.60 -13.17
C ASP A 147 13.38 1.03 -11.81
N VAL A 148 12.96 -0.24 -11.78
CA VAL A 148 12.55 -0.91 -10.53
C VAL A 148 13.68 -0.98 -9.51
N ILE A 149 14.91 -1.27 -9.97
CA ILE A 149 16.09 -1.33 -9.10
C ILE A 149 16.39 0.06 -8.54
N GLU A 150 16.41 1.08 -9.39
CA GLU A 150 16.68 2.46 -9.00
C GLU A 150 15.62 2.97 -7.98
N GLU A 151 14.36 2.77 -8.28
CA GLU A 151 13.26 3.17 -7.37
C GLU A 151 13.33 2.43 -6.03
N LEU A 152 13.68 1.15 -6.03
CA LEU A 152 13.87 0.39 -4.80
C LEU A 152 15.07 0.92 -3.99
N GLU A 153 16.17 1.24 -4.64
CA GLU A 153 17.34 1.85 -3.99
C GLU A 153 16.99 3.21 -3.38
N LEU A 154 16.26 4.06 -4.11
CA LEU A 154 15.76 5.35 -3.59
C LEU A 154 14.83 5.15 -2.39
N PHE A 155 13.92 4.19 -2.46
CA PHE A 155 13.04 3.87 -1.33
C PHE A 155 13.84 3.46 -0.09
N MET A 156 14.75 2.52 -0.24
CA MET A 156 15.53 1.97 0.87
C MET A 156 16.49 2.99 1.49
N THR A 157 17.04 3.90 0.67
CA THR A 157 18.06 4.86 1.13
C THR A 157 17.49 6.20 1.58
N HIS A 158 16.38 6.63 1.02
CA HIS A 158 15.83 7.97 1.29
C HIS A 158 14.46 7.97 1.95
N VAL A 159 13.57 7.03 1.61
CA VAL A 159 12.20 7.01 2.13
C VAL A 159 12.14 6.22 3.45
N LEU A 160 12.53 4.95 3.40
CA LEU A 160 12.41 4.05 4.55
C LEU A 160 13.06 4.57 5.83
N PRO A 161 14.27 5.20 5.80
CA PRO A 161 14.89 5.74 7.02
C PRO A 161 14.17 6.94 7.64
N LYS A 162 13.17 7.50 6.95
CA LYS A 162 12.35 8.62 7.44
C LYS A 162 11.03 8.18 8.07
N LEU A 163 10.74 6.89 8.05
CA LEU A 163 9.52 6.35 8.63
C LEU A 163 9.74 6.04 10.11
N GLU A 164 8.87 6.56 10.95
CA GLU A 164 8.87 6.26 12.38
C GLU A 164 8.18 4.91 12.61
N VAL A 165 8.99 3.87 12.78
CA VAL A 165 8.50 2.52 13.09
C VAL A 165 8.62 2.32 14.60
N PRO A 166 7.53 1.95 15.31
CA PRO A 166 7.60 1.61 16.73
C PRO A 166 8.52 0.42 17.00
N ASP A 167 9.14 0.38 18.15
CA ASP A 167 9.81 -0.82 18.64
C ASP A 167 8.76 -1.88 18.92
N PHE A 168 8.58 -2.82 18.00
CA PHE A 168 7.72 -3.97 18.20
C PHE A 168 8.44 -5.00 19.07
N ILE A 169 7.96 -5.19 20.29
CA ILE A 169 8.51 -6.12 21.27
C ILE A 169 7.82 -7.48 21.18
#